data_ea324250dad29e03b91b2572dad22c4c
#
_entry.id   ea324250dad29e03b91b2572dad22c4c
#
_cell.length_a   1.000
_cell.length_b   1.000
_cell.length_c   1.000
_cell.angle_alpha   90.00
_cell.angle_beta   90.00
_cell.angle_gamma   90.00
#
_symmetry.space_group_name_H-M   'P 1'
#
loop_
_entity.id
_entity.type
_entity.pdbx_description
1 polymer ?
#
loop_
_entity_poly.entity_id
_entity_poly.type
_entity_poly.pdbx_seq_one_letter_code
_entity_poly.pdbx_strand_id
1 'polypeptide(L)'
;GPQFLGHIVHHIVQDPRDPGVVLMAAKTGHLGPTMYRSTDRGRKWTEVKQPPAFRTAAHGEASRAVEAVFWLTPGNREEPGAWYAGTIPAGLFRSEDGGDRWEPVAGFNDHPLRAQWAPGSGTPGGEILHSILVDPRDARHLYIGISIGGIFESTDGGQDWKPLNKGVEADFIPDPSIEFGHDPHCVALHPLHPDRLYHQNH
;
A
#
# COMPACT_ATOMS: atom_id res chain seq x y z
N GLY A 1 25.08 -1.54 17.96
CA GLY A 1 25.20 -0.18 17.46
C GLY A 1 24.03 0.18 16.56
N PRO A 2 23.88 1.42 16.12
CA PRO A 2 22.80 1.81 15.23
C PRO A 2 22.89 1.07 13.90
N GLN A 3 21.74 0.62 13.41
CA GLN A 3 21.60 -0.03 12.09
C GLN A 3 20.93 0.97 11.13
N PHE A 4 21.12 0.77 9.83
CA PHE A 4 20.49 1.57 8.77
C PHE A 4 20.81 3.08 8.82
N LEU A 5 22.01 3.45 9.22
CA LEU A 5 22.46 4.85 9.14
C LEU A 5 22.41 5.34 7.68
N GLY A 6 21.80 6.50 7.48
CA GLY A 6 21.63 7.09 6.16
C GLY A 6 20.42 6.53 5.35
N HIS A 7 19.63 5.63 5.93
CA HIS A 7 18.38 5.20 5.34
C HIS A 7 17.21 6.05 5.86
N ILE A 8 16.25 6.32 4.99
CA ILE A 8 14.92 6.80 5.38
C ILE A 8 14.05 5.58 5.58
N VAL A 9 13.59 5.33 6.80
CA VAL A 9 12.63 4.26 7.11
C VAL A 9 11.24 4.85 6.98
N HIS A 10 10.45 4.33 6.03
CA HIS A 10 9.07 4.75 5.82
C HIS A 10 8.10 3.99 6.71
N HIS A 11 8.28 2.67 6.81
CA HIS A 11 7.39 1.83 7.61
C HIS A 11 8.12 0.61 8.15
N ILE A 12 7.78 0.20 9.37
CA ILE A 12 8.28 -1.03 10.00
C ILE A 12 7.11 -1.74 10.67
N VAL A 13 6.95 -3.04 10.39
CA VAL A 13 5.82 -3.83 10.88
C VAL A 13 6.29 -5.19 11.35
N GLN A 14 5.89 -5.56 12.57
CA GLN A 14 6.01 -6.92 13.08
C GLN A 14 4.81 -7.74 12.65
N ASP A 15 5.05 -8.98 12.20
CA ASP A 15 3.95 -9.89 11.85
C ASP A 15 3.18 -10.31 13.11
N PRO A 16 1.88 -10.01 13.22
CA PRO A 16 1.08 -10.44 14.37
C PRO A 16 0.86 -11.95 14.41
N ARG A 17 1.09 -12.66 13.30
CA ARG A 17 0.95 -14.12 13.16
C ARG A 17 2.23 -14.85 13.58
N ASP A 18 3.39 -14.22 13.35
CA ASP A 18 4.72 -14.68 13.78
C ASP A 18 5.54 -13.50 14.30
N PRO A 19 5.59 -13.29 15.63
CA PRO A 19 6.35 -12.19 16.22
C PRO A 19 7.86 -12.22 15.97
N GLY A 20 8.39 -13.30 15.41
CA GLY A 20 9.78 -13.39 14.95
C GLY A 20 10.02 -12.58 13.67
N VAL A 21 8.99 -12.42 12.85
CA VAL A 21 9.06 -11.76 11.54
C VAL A 21 8.80 -10.26 11.68
N VAL A 22 9.70 -9.46 11.12
CA VAL A 22 9.56 -8.01 11.01
C VAL A 22 9.95 -7.60 9.59
N LEU A 23 9.12 -6.82 8.95
CA LEU A 23 9.42 -6.18 7.66
C LEU A 23 9.67 -4.69 7.85
N MET A 24 10.57 -4.15 7.05
CA MET A 24 10.89 -2.73 7.04
C MET A 24 11.02 -2.24 5.60
N ALA A 25 10.29 -1.19 5.29
CA ALA A 25 10.41 -0.43 4.06
C ALA A 25 11.36 0.76 4.27
N ALA A 26 12.38 0.87 3.43
CA ALA A 26 13.39 1.90 3.54
C ALA A 26 13.78 2.46 2.16
N LYS A 27 14.45 3.59 2.18
CA LYS A 27 15.02 4.22 0.98
C LYS A 27 16.43 4.70 1.30
N THR A 28 17.36 4.42 0.41
CA THR A 28 18.70 5.01 0.44
C THR A 28 18.83 6.08 -0.62
N GLY A 29 19.68 7.09 -0.37
CA GLY A 29 19.90 8.15 -1.33
C GLY A 29 20.57 7.71 -2.65
N HIS A 30 21.24 6.56 -2.64
CA HIS A 30 22.02 6.08 -3.79
C HIS A 30 21.40 4.85 -4.47
N LEU A 31 20.74 3.96 -3.71
CA LEU A 31 20.22 2.70 -4.21
C LEU A 31 18.69 2.71 -4.40
N GLY A 32 18.03 3.82 -4.05
CA GLY A 32 16.58 3.92 -4.17
C GLY A 32 15.82 3.15 -3.09
N PRO A 33 14.56 2.74 -3.38
CA PRO A 33 13.73 2.01 -2.45
C PRO A 33 14.27 0.59 -2.24
N THR A 34 14.22 0.14 -1.00
CA THR A 34 14.59 -1.22 -0.62
C THR A 34 13.74 -1.71 0.54
N MET A 35 13.74 -2.99 0.78
CA MET A 35 13.05 -3.60 1.90
C MET A 35 13.97 -4.58 2.62
N TYR A 36 13.77 -4.66 3.91
CA TYR A 36 14.51 -5.58 4.77
C TYR A 36 13.54 -6.46 5.56
N ARG A 37 13.95 -7.71 5.74
CA ARG A 37 13.23 -8.70 6.52
C ARG A 37 14.11 -9.21 7.66
N SER A 38 13.53 -9.35 8.84
CA SER A 38 14.09 -10.06 9.98
C SER A 38 13.20 -11.25 10.33
N THR A 39 13.80 -12.34 10.82
CA THR A 39 13.10 -13.51 11.37
C THR A 39 13.47 -13.77 12.83
N ASP A 40 14.15 -12.83 13.46
CA ASP A 40 14.65 -12.92 14.84
C ASP A 40 14.35 -11.66 15.66
N ARG A 41 13.19 -11.05 15.42
CA ARG A 41 12.68 -9.85 16.11
C ARG A 41 13.58 -8.62 15.87
N GLY A 42 14.07 -8.44 14.66
CA GLY A 42 14.86 -7.29 14.30
C GLY A 42 16.33 -7.33 14.73
N ARG A 43 16.85 -8.47 15.18
CA ARG A 43 18.26 -8.61 15.57
C ARG A 43 19.18 -8.68 14.36
N LYS A 44 18.74 -9.43 13.33
CA LYS A 44 19.43 -9.55 12.03
C LYS A 44 18.45 -9.17 10.92
N TRP A 45 18.98 -8.50 9.91
CA TRP A 45 18.21 -8.05 8.77
C TRP A 45 18.84 -8.54 7.49
N THR A 46 18.02 -9.00 6.57
CA THR A 46 18.40 -9.36 5.20
C THR A 46 17.57 -8.54 4.23
N GLU A 47 18.19 -8.08 3.17
CA GLU A 47 17.46 -7.45 2.08
C GLU A 47 16.57 -8.48 1.39
N VAL A 48 15.35 -8.08 1.00
CA VAL A 48 14.42 -8.96 0.30
C VAL A 48 14.91 -9.26 -1.11
N LYS A 49 14.61 -10.45 -1.62
CA LYS A 49 15.13 -10.91 -2.92
C LYS A 49 14.54 -10.17 -4.11
N GLN A 50 13.26 -9.85 -4.03
CA GLN A 50 12.54 -9.16 -5.10
C GLN A 50 11.59 -8.13 -4.49
N PRO A 51 12.03 -6.87 -4.37
CA PRO A 51 11.18 -5.79 -3.85
C PRO A 51 10.06 -5.44 -4.83
N PRO A 52 9.04 -4.68 -4.39
CA PRO A 52 7.97 -4.18 -5.24
C PRO A 52 8.51 -3.46 -6.47
N ALA A 53 8.06 -3.90 -7.64
CA ALA A 53 8.38 -3.28 -8.92
C ALA A 53 7.17 -3.36 -9.86
N PHE A 54 6.86 -2.27 -10.55
CA PHE A 54 5.85 -2.29 -11.59
C PHE A 54 6.29 -3.18 -12.76
N ARG A 55 5.33 -3.73 -13.49
CA ARG A 55 5.62 -4.45 -14.72
C ARG A 55 6.34 -3.55 -15.71
N THR A 56 7.24 -4.13 -16.45
CA THR A 56 7.89 -3.41 -17.56
C THR A 56 6.83 -2.94 -18.55
N ALA A 57 6.85 -1.65 -18.84
CA ALA A 57 5.94 -1.05 -19.80
C ALA A 57 6.11 -1.66 -21.20
N ALA A 58 5.03 -1.80 -21.94
CA ALA A 58 5.08 -2.16 -23.35
C ALA A 58 5.80 -1.08 -24.15
N HIS A 59 6.28 -1.42 -25.33
CA HIS A 59 7.01 -0.48 -26.17
C HIS A 59 6.15 0.76 -26.51
N GLY A 60 6.60 1.93 -26.07
CA GLY A 60 5.90 3.21 -26.27
C GLY A 60 5.06 3.68 -25.09
N GLU A 61 4.93 2.89 -24.01
CA GLU A 61 4.28 3.30 -22.77
C GLU A 61 5.28 3.92 -21.79
N ALA A 62 4.81 4.83 -20.94
CA ALA A 62 5.63 5.41 -19.88
C ALA A 62 5.94 4.35 -18.81
N SER A 63 7.22 4.11 -18.54
CA SER A 63 7.64 3.22 -17.47
C SER A 63 7.36 3.85 -16.11
N ARG A 64 6.70 3.12 -15.23
CA ARG A 64 6.54 3.49 -13.81
C ARG A 64 7.65 2.84 -12.99
N ALA A 65 8.30 3.61 -12.14
CA ALA A 65 9.26 3.10 -11.17
C ALA A 65 8.75 3.33 -9.74
N VAL A 66 8.99 2.39 -8.85
CA VAL A 66 8.73 2.58 -7.43
C VAL A 66 9.78 3.54 -6.88
N GLU A 67 9.35 4.66 -6.32
CA GLU A 67 10.22 5.65 -5.69
C GLU A 67 10.42 5.38 -4.21
N ALA A 68 9.40 4.83 -3.56
CA ALA A 68 9.44 4.37 -2.18
C ALA A 68 8.37 3.29 -1.94
N VAL A 69 8.68 2.31 -1.10
CA VAL A 69 7.68 1.50 -0.43
C VAL A 69 7.25 2.28 0.81
N PHE A 70 5.99 2.67 0.86
CA PHE A 70 5.51 3.60 1.89
C PHE A 70 4.74 2.90 3.01
N TRP A 71 4.00 1.84 2.68
CA TRP A 71 3.15 1.12 3.62
C TRP A 71 3.32 -0.38 3.53
N LEU A 72 3.23 -1.08 4.66
CA LEU A 72 3.27 -2.53 4.75
C LEU A 72 2.12 -3.01 5.64
N THR A 73 1.42 -4.06 5.20
CA THR A 73 0.36 -4.68 5.99
C THR A 73 0.48 -6.19 5.89
N PRO A 74 0.46 -6.92 7.02
CA PRO A 74 0.30 -8.37 7.01
C PRO A 74 -1.04 -8.76 6.39
N GLY A 75 -1.07 -9.85 5.64
CA GLY A 75 -2.31 -10.44 5.12
C GLY A 75 -3.18 -11.04 6.22
N ASN A 76 -4.29 -11.65 5.81
CA ASN A 76 -5.20 -12.30 6.74
C ASN A 76 -4.51 -13.42 7.54
N ARG A 77 -5.04 -13.69 8.73
CA ARG A 77 -4.55 -14.76 9.62
C ARG A 77 -4.52 -16.13 8.94
N GLU A 78 -5.44 -16.39 8.05
CA GLU A 78 -5.56 -17.66 7.33
C GLU A 78 -4.59 -17.80 6.16
N GLU A 79 -3.87 -16.75 5.82
CA GLU A 79 -2.86 -16.72 4.76
C GLU A 79 -1.45 -16.50 5.33
N PRO A 80 -0.83 -17.51 5.99
CA PRO A 80 0.51 -17.37 6.53
C PRO A 80 1.50 -17.03 5.41
N GLY A 81 2.28 -15.98 5.59
CA GLY A 81 3.21 -15.48 4.58
C GLY A 81 2.65 -14.42 3.64
N ALA A 82 1.33 -14.20 3.59
CA ALA A 82 0.77 -13.12 2.80
C ALA A 82 1.08 -11.74 3.42
N TRP A 83 1.50 -10.80 2.57
CA TRP A 83 1.74 -9.40 2.90
C TRP A 83 1.32 -8.49 1.76
N TYR A 84 0.99 -7.26 2.08
CA TYR A 84 0.70 -6.21 1.11
C TYR A 84 1.64 -5.02 1.30
N ALA A 85 2.00 -4.37 0.20
CA ALA A 85 2.81 -3.16 0.18
C ALA A 85 2.17 -2.08 -0.69
N GLY A 86 2.12 -0.86 -0.15
CA GLY A 86 1.74 0.36 -0.86
C GLY A 86 2.96 1.21 -1.18
N THR A 87 2.96 1.87 -2.33
CA THR A 87 4.13 2.58 -2.85
C THR A 87 3.86 4.04 -3.22
N ILE A 88 4.95 4.73 -3.53
CA ILE A 88 5.02 6.01 -4.23
C ILE A 88 5.74 5.77 -5.57
N PRO A 89 5.17 6.14 -6.73
CA PRO A 89 3.76 6.48 -6.94
C PRO A 89 2.84 5.32 -6.52
N ALA A 90 1.57 5.62 -6.25
CA ALA A 90 0.64 4.65 -5.70
C ALA A 90 0.58 3.37 -6.53
N GLY A 91 0.95 2.28 -5.92
CA GLY A 91 0.91 0.93 -6.43
C GLY A 91 0.63 -0.04 -5.30
N LEU A 92 -0.03 -1.14 -5.60
CA LEU A 92 -0.33 -2.22 -4.67
C LEU A 92 0.44 -3.47 -5.08
N PHE A 93 1.13 -4.06 -4.12
CA PHE A 93 1.91 -5.28 -4.32
C PHE A 93 1.57 -6.30 -3.25
N ARG A 94 1.66 -7.58 -3.60
CA ARG A 94 1.42 -8.71 -2.70
C ARG A 94 2.62 -9.64 -2.67
N SER A 95 2.93 -10.14 -1.49
CA SER A 95 3.87 -11.24 -1.26
C SER A 95 3.11 -12.43 -0.67
N GLU A 96 3.56 -13.64 -0.97
CA GLU A 96 3.03 -14.90 -0.43
C GLU A 96 4.11 -15.69 0.34
N ASP A 97 5.33 -15.18 0.40
CA ASP A 97 6.48 -15.87 0.99
C ASP A 97 7.08 -15.16 2.21
N GLY A 98 6.25 -14.41 2.93
CA GLY A 98 6.67 -13.68 4.12
C GLY A 98 7.39 -12.36 3.81
N GLY A 99 7.17 -11.77 2.64
CA GLY A 99 7.71 -10.49 2.25
C GLY A 99 9.08 -10.55 1.55
N ASP A 100 9.50 -11.72 1.08
CA ASP A 100 10.79 -11.89 0.40
C ASP A 100 10.72 -11.60 -1.11
N ARG A 101 9.56 -11.92 -1.73
CA ARG A 101 9.26 -11.58 -3.13
C ARG A 101 7.91 -10.92 -3.24
N TRP A 102 7.80 -9.93 -4.13
CA TRP A 102 6.62 -9.11 -4.30
C TRP A 102 6.16 -9.08 -5.75
N GLU A 103 4.87 -9.28 -5.95
CA GLU A 103 4.22 -9.21 -7.26
C GLU A 103 3.21 -8.07 -7.31
N PRO A 104 3.08 -7.38 -8.45
CA PRO A 104 2.09 -6.33 -8.61
C PRO A 104 0.68 -6.91 -8.61
N VAL A 105 -0.24 -6.30 -7.86
CA VAL A 105 -1.67 -6.58 -7.92
C VAL A 105 -2.25 -5.92 -9.17
N ALA A 106 -2.38 -6.70 -10.24
CA ALA A 106 -2.75 -6.19 -11.56
C ALA A 106 -4.12 -5.50 -11.58
N GLY A 107 -5.11 -6.04 -10.87
CA GLY A 107 -6.45 -5.45 -10.78
C GLY A 107 -6.45 -4.02 -10.29
N PHE A 108 -5.48 -3.63 -9.45
CA PHE A 108 -5.29 -2.24 -9.04
C PHE A 108 -4.32 -1.51 -9.96
N ASN A 109 -3.12 -2.05 -10.16
CA ASN A 109 -2.04 -1.34 -10.84
C ASN A 109 -2.32 -1.05 -12.32
N ASP A 110 -3.08 -1.93 -12.96
CA ASP A 110 -3.42 -1.87 -14.39
C ASP A 110 -4.91 -1.60 -14.62
N HIS A 111 -5.62 -1.10 -13.59
CA HIS A 111 -7.06 -0.81 -13.67
C HIS A 111 -7.35 0.24 -14.76
N PRO A 112 -8.35 0.02 -15.65
CA PRO A 112 -8.62 0.92 -16.77
C PRO A 112 -8.93 2.37 -16.37
N LEU A 113 -9.53 2.57 -15.20
CA LEU A 113 -9.87 3.89 -14.68
C LEU A 113 -8.78 4.51 -13.81
N ARG A 114 -7.60 3.88 -13.75
CA ARG A 114 -6.51 4.30 -12.85
C ARG A 114 -6.11 5.77 -13.04
N ALA A 115 -6.10 6.25 -14.29
CA ALA A 115 -5.79 7.64 -14.59
C ALA A 115 -6.84 8.65 -14.08
N GLN A 116 -8.06 8.18 -13.79
CA GLN A 116 -9.14 9.03 -13.25
C GLN A 116 -9.10 9.12 -11.72
N TRP A 117 -8.46 8.14 -11.05
CA TRP A 117 -8.43 8.07 -9.59
C TRP A 117 -7.55 9.13 -8.96
N ALA A 118 -6.57 9.60 -9.68
CA ALA A 118 -5.70 10.66 -9.25
C ALA A 118 -5.43 11.62 -10.40
N PRO A 119 -6.35 12.53 -10.66
CA PRO A 119 -6.23 13.49 -11.73
C PRO A 119 -5.21 14.59 -11.38
N GLY A 120 -3.96 14.31 -11.55
CA GLY A 120 -2.90 15.28 -11.39
C GLY A 120 -2.24 15.29 -10.01
N SER A 121 -0.94 15.36 -10.02
CA SER A 121 -0.12 15.35 -8.81
C SER A 121 -0.07 16.73 -8.17
N GLY A 122 -0.70 16.89 -7.02
CA GLY A 122 -0.49 18.05 -6.15
C GLY A 122 0.72 17.91 -5.22
N THR A 123 1.31 16.71 -5.11
CA THR A 123 2.42 16.43 -4.19
C THR A 123 3.73 16.19 -4.93
N PRO A 124 4.89 16.59 -4.38
CA PRO A 124 6.19 16.33 -4.98
C PRO A 124 6.53 14.85 -5.25
N GLY A 125 5.90 13.93 -4.49
CA GLY A 125 6.08 12.48 -4.65
C GLY A 125 4.98 11.80 -5.46
N GLY A 126 4.00 12.55 -6.00
CA GLY A 126 2.82 11.97 -6.63
C GLY A 126 1.87 11.33 -5.64
N GLU A 127 1.04 10.43 -6.14
CA GLU A 127 0.06 9.70 -5.34
C GLU A 127 0.76 8.73 -4.38
N ILE A 128 0.27 8.64 -3.15
CA ILE A 128 0.80 7.76 -2.12
C ILE A 128 -0.27 6.73 -1.72
N LEU A 129 0.01 5.46 -1.85
CA LEU A 129 -0.80 4.42 -1.25
C LEU A 129 -0.31 4.21 0.20
N HIS A 130 -1.02 4.84 1.14
CA HIS A 130 -0.60 4.97 2.55
C HIS A 130 -1.41 4.12 3.53
N SER A 131 -2.49 3.47 3.09
CA SER A 131 -3.29 2.59 3.94
C SER A 131 -3.69 1.34 3.16
N ILE A 132 -3.51 0.18 3.77
CA ILE A 132 -3.98 -1.12 3.27
C ILE A 132 -4.60 -1.83 4.46
N LEU A 133 -5.85 -2.25 4.32
CA LEU A 133 -6.59 -2.96 5.34
C LEU A 133 -7.11 -4.27 4.76
N VAL A 134 -6.97 -5.33 5.53
CA VAL A 134 -7.51 -6.65 5.20
C VAL A 134 -8.63 -6.95 6.18
N ASP A 135 -9.82 -7.30 5.71
CA ASP A 135 -10.91 -7.71 6.59
C ASP A 135 -10.49 -8.97 7.37
N PRO A 136 -10.55 -8.96 8.69
CA PRO A 136 -10.14 -10.11 9.49
C PRO A 136 -11.03 -11.36 9.28
N ARG A 137 -12.21 -11.21 8.68
CA ARG A 137 -13.18 -12.28 8.40
C ARG A 137 -13.07 -12.86 7.00
N ASP A 138 -12.47 -12.09 6.06
CA ASP A 138 -12.35 -12.49 4.66
C ASP A 138 -11.04 -11.95 4.06
N ALA A 139 -10.12 -12.85 3.75
CA ALA A 139 -8.82 -12.51 3.15
C ALA A 139 -8.95 -11.84 1.77
N ARG A 140 -10.08 -11.98 1.10
CA ARG A 140 -10.34 -11.39 -0.21
C ARG A 140 -10.93 -9.98 -0.13
N HIS A 141 -11.34 -9.56 1.07
CA HIS A 141 -11.93 -8.23 1.28
C HIS A 141 -10.86 -7.25 1.76
N LEU A 142 -10.55 -6.29 0.89
CA LEU A 142 -9.46 -5.33 1.05
C LEU A 142 -9.99 -3.91 0.93
N TYR A 143 -9.38 -3.01 1.70
CA TYR A 143 -9.55 -1.56 1.53
C TYR A 143 -8.18 -0.91 1.37
N ILE A 144 -8.10 0.11 0.53
CA ILE A 144 -6.90 0.93 0.37
C ILE A 144 -7.25 2.42 0.43
N GLY A 145 -6.31 3.19 0.96
CA GLY A 145 -6.36 4.65 0.97
C GLY A 145 -5.19 5.24 0.18
N ILE A 146 -5.52 6.16 -0.72
CA ILE A 146 -4.57 6.81 -1.61
C ILE A 146 -4.71 8.32 -1.44
N SER A 147 -3.59 9.01 -1.14
CA SER A 147 -3.60 10.48 -1.16
C SER A 147 -3.96 10.98 -2.55
N ILE A 148 -4.86 11.98 -2.61
CA ILE A 148 -5.41 12.57 -3.83
C ILE A 148 -6.25 11.58 -4.67
N GLY A 149 -6.41 10.33 -4.23
CA GLY A 149 -7.22 9.31 -4.93
C GLY A 149 -8.52 9.01 -4.22
N GLY A 150 -8.46 8.85 -2.91
CA GLY A 150 -9.57 8.45 -2.07
C GLY A 150 -9.42 7.04 -1.51
N ILE A 151 -10.54 6.47 -1.08
CA ILE A 151 -10.63 5.11 -0.52
C ILE A 151 -11.25 4.20 -1.57
N PHE A 152 -10.71 2.99 -1.68
CA PHE A 152 -11.20 1.95 -2.59
C PHE A 152 -11.37 0.63 -1.85
N GLU A 153 -12.34 -0.16 -2.31
CA GLU A 153 -12.68 -1.48 -1.81
C GLU A 153 -12.52 -2.53 -2.90
N SER A 154 -12.02 -3.70 -2.52
CA SER A 154 -12.06 -4.91 -3.32
C SER A 154 -12.64 -6.04 -2.47
N THR A 155 -13.58 -6.82 -3.04
CA THR A 155 -14.18 -7.99 -2.41
C THR A 155 -13.79 -9.31 -3.07
N ASP A 156 -12.83 -9.27 -3.98
CA ASP A 156 -12.40 -10.42 -4.80
C ASP A 156 -10.88 -10.68 -4.76
N GLY A 157 -10.21 -10.17 -3.72
CA GLY A 157 -8.76 -10.35 -3.54
C GLY A 157 -7.91 -9.41 -4.38
N GLY A 158 -8.46 -8.26 -4.75
CA GLY A 158 -7.73 -7.22 -5.49
C GLY A 158 -7.82 -7.35 -7.00
N GLN A 159 -8.78 -8.14 -7.52
CA GLN A 159 -8.97 -8.27 -8.97
C GLN A 159 -9.75 -7.08 -9.55
N ASP A 160 -10.75 -6.57 -8.81
CA ASP A 160 -11.50 -5.36 -9.14
C ASP A 160 -11.58 -4.42 -7.94
N TRP A 161 -11.71 -3.12 -8.20
CA TRP A 161 -11.69 -2.07 -7.18
C TRP A 161 -12.78 -1.04 -7.42
N LYS A 162 -13.48 -0.67 -6.36
CA LYS A 162 -14.56 0.33 -6.39
C LYS A 162 -14.26 1.46 -5.43
N PRO A 163 -14.52 2.72 -5.82
CA PRO A 163 -14.38 3.85 -4.91
C PRO A 163 -15.45 3.82 -3.81
N LEU A 164 -15.07 4.23 -2.60
CA LEU A 164 -15.95 4.36 -1.43
C LEU A 164 -16.09 5.81 -0.95
N ASN A 165 -15.93 6.78 -1.83
CA ASN A 165 -15.85 8.19 -1.45
C ASN A 165 -17.19 8.93 -1.56
N LYS A 166 -18.26 8.26 -2.02
CA LYS A 166 -19.57 8.88 -2.20
C LYS A 166 -20.15 9.37 -0.88
N GLY A 167 -20.49 10.65 -0.84
CA GLY A 167 -21.04 11.32 0.36
C GLY A 167 -19.99 11.79 1.35
N VAL A 168 -18.70 11.65 1.02
CA VAL A 168 -17.61 12.25 1.80
C VAL A 168 -17.50 13.73 1.41
N GLU A 169 -17.66 14.61 2.38
CA GLU A 169 -17.48 16.05 2.20
C GLU A 169 -16.02 16.44 2.49
N ALA A 170 -15.48 17.32 1.67
CA ALA A 170 -14.17 17.93 1.87
C ALA A 170 -14.19 19.36 1.34
N ASP A 171 -13.68 20.30 2.12
CA ASP A 171 -13.73 21.74 1.81
C ASP A 171 -13.05 22.10 0.47
N PHE A 172 -12.08 21.31 0.05
CA PHE A 172 -11.34 21.51 -1.20
C PHE A 172 -11.97 20.83 -2.41
N ILE A 173 -13.05 20.04 -2.24
CA ILE A 173 -13.79 19.38 -3.31
C ILE A 173 -15.09 20.14 -3.55
N PRO A 174 -15.21 20.85 -4.69
CA PRO A 174 -16.40 21.67 -4.98
C PRO A 174 -17.69 20.87 -5.15
N ASP A 175 -17.57 19.61 -5.58
CA ASP A 175 -18.68 18.70 -5.82
C ASP A 175 -18.56 17.46 -4.91
N PRO A 176 -19.37 17.36 -3.85
CA PRO A 176 -19.33 16.24 -2.92
C PRO A 176 -19.80 14.91 -3.53
N SER A 177 -20.32 14.91 -4.76
CA SER A 177 -20.69 13.69 -5.47
C SER A 177 -19.53 13.04 -6.22
N ILE A 178 -18.38 13.70 -6.29
CA ILE A 178 -17.17 13.15 -6.93
C ILE A 178 -16.72 11.89 -6.19
N GLU A 179 -16.47 10.83 -6.94
CA GLU A 179 -15.99 9.56 -6.41
C GLU A 179 -14.47 9.46 -6.33
N PHE A 180 -13.74 10.40 -6.92
CA PHE A 180 -12.27 10.41 -7.00
C PHE A 180 -11.71 11.76 -6.55
N GLY A 181 -10.42 11.77 -6.23
CA GLY A 181 -9.72 13.01 -5.87
C GLY A 181 -9.85 13.41 -4.40
N HIS A 182 -10.42 12.56 -3.55
CA HIS A 182 -10.39 12.73 -2.10
C HIS A 182 -8.99 12.50 -1.56
N ASP A 183 -8.63 13.17 -0.47
CA ASP A 183 -7.30 13.10 0.13
C ASP A 183 -7.36 12.54 1.57
N PRO A 184 -7.62 11.22 1.72
CA PRO A 184 -7.53 10.58 3.02
C PRO A 184 -6.09 10.55 3.50
N HIS A 185 -5.89 10.81 4.79
CA HIS A 185 -4.58 10.75 5.44
C HIS A 185 -4.38 9.47 6.25
N CYS A 186 -5.47 8.84 6.68
CA CYS A 186 -5.45 7.60 7.41
C CYS A 186 -6.78 6.87 7.23
N VAL A 187 -6.71 5.56 7.07
CA VAL A 187 -7.88 4.69 7.01
C VAL A 187 -7.70 3.56 8.02
N ALA A 188 -8.74 3.25 8.79
CA ALA A 188 -8.70 2.19 9.78
C ALA A 188 -10.02 1.43 9.87
N LEU A 189 -9.96 0.10 10.04
CA LEU A 189 -11.09 -0.74 10.39
C LEU A 189 -11.30 -0.74 11.91
N HIS A 190 -12.56 -0.76 12.34
CA HIS A 190 -12.85 -0.95 13.73
C HIS A 190 -12.48 -2.40 14.15
N PRO A 191 -11.68 -2.59 15.20
CA PRO A 191 -11.10 -3.90 15.51
C PRO A 191 -12.14 -4.97 15.91
N LEU A 192 -13.29 -4.55 16.44
CA LEU A 192 -14.38 -5.45 16.86
C LEU A 192 -15.60 -5.41 15.94
N HIS A 193 -15.66 -4.43 15.03
CA HIS A 193 -16.77 -4.23 14.10
C HIS A 193 -16.20 -3.92 12.71
N PRO A 194 -15.73 -4.91 11.96
CA PRO A 194 -15.09 -4.70 10.66
C PRO A 194 -16.00 -4.10 9.58
N ASP A 195 -17.29 -3.99 9.83
CA ASP A 195 -18.22 -3.24 8.97
C ASP A 195 -18.12 -1.72 9.14
N ARG A 196 -17.25 -1.24 10.05
CA ARG A 196 -17.00 0.18 10.29
C ARG A 196 -15.61 0.56 9.83
N LEU A 197 -15.57 1.39 8.83
CA LEU A 197 -14.36 2.03 8.33
C LEU A 197 -14.32 3.47 8.84
N TYR A 198 -13.17 3.87 9.36
CA TYR A 198 -12.89 5.25 9.72
C TYR A 198 -11.84 5.80 8.79
N HIS A 199 -12.02 7.03 8.36
CA HIS A 199 -10.97 7.74 7.65
C HIS A 199 -10.84 9.16 8.18
N GLN A 200 -9.63 9.69 8.12
CA GLN A 200 -9.34 11.09 8.32
C GLN A 200 -9.10 11.72 6.96
N ASN A 201 -9.78 12.81 6.70
CA ASN A 201 -9.63 13.65 5.52
C ASN A 201 -9.23 15.07 5.96
N HIS A 202 -8.90 15.95 5.03
CA HIS A 202 -8.75 17.38 5.29
C HIS A 202 -10.02 18.01 5.78
#